data_e6ce501772a79feb985732be1116f515
#
_entry.id   e6ce501772a79feb985732be1116f515
#
_cell.length_a   1.000
_cell.length_b   1.000
_cell.length_c   1.000
_cell.angle_alpha   90.00
_cell.angle_beta   90.00
_cell.angle_gamma   90.00
#
_symmetry.space_group_name_H-M   'P 1'
#
loop_
_entity.id
_entity.type
_entity.pdbx_description
1 polymer ?
#
loop_
_entity_poly.entity_id
_entity_poly.type
_entity_poly.pdbx_seq_one_letter_code
_entity_poly.pdbx_strand_id
1 'polypeptide(L)'
;MPNWIQSVQSYFHAFLHLFYPHICLQCGTDLLAQHQVLCSNCEAQLPYTHFGNMQNNPVEKMFWGRVPVQFASANLFFTKESIVQKLIIELKYHQNKKAGMLLGRLIAIEIKANPKFQPIDYLIPIPIRKNKLRKRGFNQSLIICESIIANGIDACLFTGLKKSKNTLTQTHKDRLQRSSHSNTLFNLTDFKELKNKHLLIVDDVITTGATIEAACLSLSIAQPGSVKVVTAAYTLR
;
A
#
# COMPACT_ATOMS: atom_id res chain seq x y z
N MET A 1 -28.22 -23.40 -15.34
CA MET A 1 -28.50 -22.31 -16.31
C MET A 1 -28.29 -22.86 -17.70
N PRO A 2 -29.10 -22.54 -18.70
CA PRO A 2 -28.98 -23.13 -20.03
C PRO A 2 -27.68 -22.70 -20.71
N ASN A 3 -26.99 -23.63 -21.39
CA ASN A 3 -25.69 -23.41 -22.05
C ASN A 3 -25.66 -22.25 -23.07
N TRP A 4 -26.80 -21.88 -23.66
CA TRP A 4 -26.87 -20.78 -24.64
C TRP A 4 -26.66 -19.41 -24.04
N ILE A 5 -27.03 -19.14 -22.77
CA ILE A 5 -26.82 -17.88 -22.09
C ILE A 5 -25.31 -17.65 -21.88
N GLN A 6 -24.55 -18.68 -21.51
CA GLN A 6 -23.11 -18.62 -21.38
C GLN A 6 -22.41 -18.35 -22.73
N SER A 7 -22.92 -18.96 -23.80
CA SER A 7 -22.40 -18.74 -25.15
C SER A 7 -22.63 -17.29 -25.64
N VAL A 8 -23.85 -16.76 -25.43
CA VAL A 8 -24.14 -15.35 -25.82
C VAL A 8 -23.31 -14.37 -25.03
N GLN A 9 -23.10 -14.58 -23.73
CA GLN A 9 -22.20 -13.74 -22.92
C GLN A 9 -20.75 -13.83 -23.42
N SER A 10 -20.27 -15.01 -23.80
CA SER A 10 -18.92 -15.19 -24.34
C SER A 10 -18.73 -14.43 -25.65
N TYR A 11 -19.69 -14.50 -26.61
CA TYR A 11 -19.63 -13.75 -27.87
C TYR A 11 -19.72 -12.24 -27.64
N PHE A 12 -20.54 -11.77 -26.71
CA PHE A 12 -20.63 -10.35 -26.37
C PHE A 12 -19.33 -9.85 -25.74
N HIS A 13 -18.72 -10.64 -24.85
CA HIS A 13 -17.40 -10.32 -24.29
C HIS A 13 -16.31 -10.30 -25.38
N ALA A 14 -16.30 -11.25 -26.30
CA ALA A 14 -15.36 -11.28 -27.41
C ALA A 14 -15.53 -10.05 -28.34
N PHE A 15 -16.77 -9.65 -28.61
CA PHE A 15 -17.07 -8.44 -29.39
C PHE A 15 -16.63 -7.17 -28.67
N LEU A 16 -16.88 -7.03 -27.36
CA LEU A 16 -16.38 -5.90 -26.57
C LEU A 16 -14.86 -5.88 -26.50
N HIS A 17 -14.21 -7.05 -26.42
CA HIS A 17 -12.75 -7.14 -26.40
C HIS A 17 -12.10 -6.64 -27.68
N LEU A 18 -12.78 -6.73 -28.81
CA LEU A 18 -12.31 -6.19 -30.10
C LEU A 18 -12.18 -4.67 -30.09
N PHE A 19 -13.10 -3.97 -29.37
CA PHE A 19 -13.08 -2.50 -29.28
C PHE A 19 -12.39 -1.97 -28.02
N TYR A 20 -12.39 -2.75 -26.94
CA TYR A 20 -11.77 -2.42 -25.66
C TYR A 20 -10.92 -3.60 -25.16
N PRO A 21 -9.78 -3.88 -25.83
CA PRO A 21 -8.94 -5.01 -25.43
C PRO A 21 -8.36 -4.80 -24.05
N HIS A 22 -8.38 -5.87 -23.25
CA HIS A 22 -7.68 -5.88 -21.98
C HIS A 22 -6.20 -6.17 -22.24
N ILE A 23 -5.39 -5.10 -22.22
CA ILE A 23 -3.98 -5.16 -22.63
C ILE A 23 -3.02 -5.01 -21.43
N CYS A 24 -1.84 -5.59 -21.56
CA CYS A 24 -0.76 -5.43 -20.60
C CYS A 24 -0.30 -3.96 -20.53
N LEU A 25 -0.26 -3.40 -19.32
CA LEU A 25 0.16 -2.00 -19.08
C LEU A 25 1.57 -1.68 -19.58
N GLN A 26 2.43 -2.69 -19.75
CA GLN A 26 3.81 -2.48 -20.16
C GLN A 26 4.04 -2.72 -21.64
N CYS A 27 3.70 -3.91 -22.16
CA CYS A 27 4.02 -4.32 -23.52
C CYS A 27 2.83 -4.27 -24.51
N GLY A 28 1.62 -3.99 -24.02
CA GLY A 28 0.43 -3.87 -24.86
C GLY A 28 -0.14 -5.21 -25.37
N THR A 29 0.41 -6.38 -24.99
CA THR A 29 -0.19 -7.67 -25.38
C THR A 29 -1.59 -7.83 -24.80
N ASP A 30 -2.49 -8.46 -25.52
CA ASP A 30 -3.85 -8.80 -25.13
C ASP A 30 -4.00 -10.21 -24.51
N LEU A 31 -2.90 -10.95 -24.42
CA LEU A 31 -2.82 -12.29 -23.81
C LEU A 31 -2.86 -12.19 -22.28
N LEU A 32 -3.95 -11.66 -21.72
CA LEU A 32 -4.14 -11.43 -20.30
C LEU A 32 -5.45 -12.06 -19.80
N ALA A 33 -5.39 -12.66 -18.61
CA ALA A 33 -6.61 -12.98 -17.88
C ALA A 33 -7.29 -11.68 -17.39
N GLN A 34 -8.63 -11.68 -17.26
CA GLN A 34 -9.42 -10.48 -16.93
C GLN A 34 -8.99 -9.75 -15.63
N HIS A 35 -8.35 -10.45 -14.70
CA HIS A 35 -7.89 -9.91 -13.42
C HIS A 35 -6.44 -9.41 -13.45
N GLN A 36 -5.68 -9.68 -14.50
CA GLN A 36 -4.28 -9.28 -14.64
C GLN A 36 -4.16 -7.85 -15.17
N VAL A 37 -3.08 -7.16 -14.84
CA VAL A 37 -2.69 -5.85 -15.39
C VAL A 37 -1.35 -5.92 -16.10
N LEU A 38 -0.56 -6.95 -15.83
CA LEU A 38 0.69 -7.29 -16.50
C LEU A 38 0.62 -8.74 -17.01
N CYS A 39 1.21 -9.01 -18.16
CA CYS A 39 1.45 -10.38 -18.59
C CYS A 39 2.58 -11.00 -17.77
N SER A 40 2.68 -12.34 -17.77
CA SER A 40 3.67 -13.07 -16.96
C SER A 40 5.11 -12.63 -17.26
N ASN A 41 5.42 -12.34 -18.55
CA ASN A 41 6.74 -11.86 -18.93
C ASN A 41 7.07 -10.47 -18.33
N CYS A 42 6.13 -9.52 -18.37
CA CYS A 42 6.32 -8.20 -17.78
C CYS A 42 6.33 -8.25 -16.25
N GLU A 43 5.56 -9.14 -15.65
CA GLU A 43 5.57 -9.35 -14.20
C GLU A 43 6.91 -9.92 -13.72
N ALA A 44 7.50 -10.87 -14.48
CA ALA A 44 8.82 -11.44 -14.17
C ALA A 44 9.96 -10.41 -14.26
N GLN A 45 9.76 -9.30 -14.97
CA GLN A 45 10.73 -8.20 -15.11
C GLN A 45 10.57 -7.11 -14.04
N LEU A 46 9.71 -7.30 -13.04
CA LEU A 46 9.56 -6.32 -11.97
C LEU A 46 10.86 -6.15 -11.17
N PRO A 47 11.27 -4.90 -10.90
CA PRO A 47 12.54 -4.61 -10.21
C PRO A 47 12.39 -4.80 -8.69
N TYR A 48 12.48 -6.04 -8.22
CA TYR A 48 12.42 -6.36 -6.80
C TYR A 48 13.61 -5.77 -6.03
N THR A 49 13.35 -5.22 -4.85
CA THR A 49 14.41 -4.67 -3.98
C THR A 49 15.15 -5.73 -3.20
N HIS A 50 14.48 -6.83 -2.87
CA HIS A 50 14.94 -7.87 -1.94
C HIS A 50 15.33 -7.35 -0.55
N PHE A 51 14.82 -6.17 -0.16
CA PHE A 51 15.12 -5.54 1.13
C PHE A 51 14.67 -6.38 2.32
N GLY A 52 13.65 -7.20 2.18
CA GLY A 52 13.22 -8.14 3.20
C GLY A 52 14.35 -9.06 3.68
N ASN A 53 15.23 -9.47 2.79
CA ASN A 53 16.38 -10.37 3.08
C ASN A 53 17.63 -9.61 3.53
N MET A 54 17.67 -8.28 3.37
CA MET A 54 18.80 -7.45 3.74
C MET A 54 18.68 -7.02 5.20
N GLN A 55 19.77 -7.11 5.95
CA GLN A 55 19.89 -6.48 7.27
C GLN A 55 20.19 -5.00 7.09
N ASN A 56 19.57 -4.16 7.92
CA ASN A 56 19.81 -2.71 7.89
C ASN A 56 19.57 -2.11 6.50
N ASN A 57 18.48 -2.52 5.88
CA ASN A 57 18.12 -2.07 4.55
C ASN A 57 17.81 -0.55 4.51
N PRO A 58 17.80 0.08 3.33
CA PRO A 58 17.57 1.52 3.21
C PRO A 58 16.26 2.01 3.84
N VAL A 59 15.19 1.18 3.85
CA VAL A 59 13.90 1.56 4.44
C VAL A 59 13.97 1.56 5.97
N GLU A 60 14.62 0.55 6.58
CA GLU A 60 14.83 0.51 8.03
C GLU A 60 15.62 1.74 8.53
N LYS A 61 16.69 2.09 7.81
CA LYS A 61 17.55 3.25 8.15
C LYS A 61 16.78 4.57 8.19
N MET A 62 15.69 4.72 7.45
CA MET A 62 14.86 5.93 7.48
C MET A 62 14.22 6.18 8.85
N PHE A 63 14.01 5.15 9.65
CA PHE A 63 13.29 5.22 10.92
C PHE A 63 14.22 5.21 12.14
N TRP A 64 15.52 4.94 11.96
CA TRP A 64 16.47 4.85 13.07
C TRP A 64 16.57 6.16 13.85
N GLY A 65 16.46 6.05 15.17
CA GLY A 65 16.49 7.19 16.07
C GLY A 65 15.27 8.11 16.00
N ARG A 66 14.25 7.78 15.17
CA ARG A 66 13.06 8.61 14.96
C ARG A 66 11.80 7.98 15.54
N VAL A 67 11.55 6.73 15.22
CA VAL A 67 10.39 5.95 15.68
C VAL A 67 10.77 4.47 15.85
N PRO A 68 10.14 3.75 16.82
CA PRO A 68 10.45 2.35 17.10
C PRO A 68 9.82 1.41 16.08
N VAL A 69 10.36 1.39 14.85
CA VAL A 69 9.99 0.40 13.82
C VAL A 69 10.90 -0.81 13.97
N GLN A 70 10.31 -1.98 14.20
CA GLN A 70 11.04 -3.23 14.41
C GLN A 70 11.61 -3.78 13.10
N PHE A 71 10.88 -3.64 11.99
CA PHE A 71 11.26 -4.10 10.67
C PHE A 71 10.59 -3.26 9.60
N ALA A 72 11.29 -2.96 8.52
CA ALA A 72 10.74 -2.23 7.39
C ALA A 72 11.29 -2.76 6.06
N SER A 73 10.40 -2.87 5.05
CA SER A 73 10.77 -3.28 3.70
C SER A 73 9.95 -2.53 2.65
N ALA A 74 10.43 -2.58 1.43
CA ALA A 74 9.69 -2.16 0.24
C ALA A 74 9.90 -3.19 -0.86
N ASN A 75 8.83 -3.57 -1.56
CA ASN A 75 8.87 -4.72 -2.47
C ASN A 75 9.59 -4.41 -3.79
N LEU A 76 9.34 -3.24 -4.41
CA LEU A 76 9.84 -2.88 -5.73
C LEU A 76 10.63 -1.57 -5.74
N PHE A 77 11.59 -1.42 -6.66
CA PHE A 77 12.19 -0.12 -6.94
C PHE A 77 11.26 0.74 -7.80
N PHE A 78 11.03 2.00 -7.37
CA PHE A 78 10.32 3.01 -8.14
C PHE A 78 11.31 3.91 -8.86
N THR A 79 11.31 3.85 -10.19
CA THR A 79 12.06 4.75 -11.06
C THR A 79 11.14 5.41 -12.08
N LYS A 80 11.58 6.52 -12.68
CA LYS A 80 10.84 7.16 -13.77
C LYS A 80 10.71 6.20 -14.97
N GLU A 81 9.57 6.27 -15.65
CA GLU A 81 9.26 5.49 -16.87
C GLU A 81 9.26 3.97 -16.69
N SER A 82 9.29 3.50 -15.43
CA SER A 82 9.28 2.08 -15.10
C SER A 82 7.86 1.47 -15.10
N ILE A 83 7.82 0.14 -15.19
CA ILE A 83 6.58 -0.64 -14.97
C ILE A 83 5.93 -0.27 -13.63
N VAL A 84 6.73 -0.08 -12.59
CA VAL A 84 6.26 0.25 -11.24
C VAL A 84 5.61 1.64 -11.23
N GLN A 85 6.19 2.62 -11.94
CA GLN A 85 5.55 3.94 -12.06
C GLN A 85 4.19 3.84 -12.76
N LYS A 86 4.08 3.06 -13.84
CA LYS A 86 2.81 2.83 -14.55
C LYS A 86 1.76 2.22 -13.61
N LEU A 87 2.11 1.17 -12.84
CA LEU A 87 1.23 0.55 -11.86
C LEU A 87 0.73 1.55 -10.80
N ILE A 88 1.63 2.38 -10.26
CA ILE A 88 1.27 3.39 -9.26
C ILE A 88 0.39 4.50 -9.85
N ILE A 89 0.62 4.90 -11.10
CA ILE A 89 -0.21 5.88 -11.81
C ILE A 89 -1.61 5.30 -12.05
N GLU A 90 -1.73 4.08 -12.55
CA GLU A 90 -2.99 3.37 -12.74
C GLU A 90 -3.80 3.30 -11.43
N LEU A 91 -3.14 2.93 -10.34
CA LEU A 91 -3.76 2.86 -9.02
C LEU A 91 -4.21 4.24 -8.49
N LYS A 92 -3.41 5.30 -8.71
CA LYS A 92 -3.66 6.64 -8.14
C LYS A 92 -4.60 7.51 -8.96
N TYR A 93 -4.59 7.37 -10.29
CA TYR A 93 -5.23 8.34 -11.18
C TYR A 93 -6.25 7.73 -12.13
N HIS A 94 -6.11 6.45 -12.49
CA HIS A 94 -7.03 5.77 -13.41
C HIS A 94 -8.00 4.83 -12.71
N GLN A 95 -8.05 4.87 -11.39
CA GLN A 95 -8.93 4.06 -10.54
C GLN A 95 -8.81 2.54 -10.79
N ASN A 96 -7.67 2.10 -11.30
CA ASN A 96 -7.41 0.70 -11.62
C ASN A 96 -7.04 -0.08 -10.35
N LYS A 97 -8.06 -0.60 -9.66
CA LYS A 97 -7.86 -1.40 -8.44
C LYS A 97 -7.05 -2.67 -8.68
N LYS A 98 -7.06 -3.23 -9.91
CA LYS A 98 -6.27 -4.43 -10.25
C LYS A 98 -4.77 -4.20 -10.07
N ALA A 99 -4.29 -2.97 -10.33
CA ALA A 99 -2.88 -2.62 -10.05
C ALA A 99 -2.57 -2.71 -8.54
N GLY A 100 -3.48 -2.25 -7.68
CA GLY A 100 -3.34 -2.39 -6.22
C GLY A 100 -3.42 -3.84 -5.74
N MET A 101 -4.29 -4.64 -6.37
CA MET A 101 -4.41 -6.08 -6.09
C MET A 101 -3.12 -6.82 -6.46
N LEU A 102 -2.50 -6.50 -7.61
CA LEU A 102 -1.19 -7.04 -7.98
C LEU A 102 -0.13 -6.69 -6.94
N LEU A 103 -0.01 -5.41 -6.56
CA LEU A 103 0.97 -4.95 -5.57
C LEU A 103 0.77 -5.64 -4.22
N GLY A 104 -0.47 -5.80 -3.76
CA GLY A 104 -0.79 -6.51 -2.51
C GLY A 104 -0.45 -7.99 -2.56
N ARG A 105 -0.68 -8.66 -3.71
CA ARG A 105 -0.28 -10.07 -3.92
C ARG A 105 1.25 -10.22 -3.85
N LEU A 106 2.01 -9.34 -4.49
CA LEU A 106 3.48 -9.38 -4.44
C LEU A 106 4.00 -9.18 -3.01
N ILE A 107 3.42 -8.26 -2.24
CA ILE A 107 3.74 -8.05 -0.82
C ILE A 107 3.38 -9.29 0.00
N ALA A 108 2.23 -9.93 -0.24
CA ALA A 108 1.84 -11.14 0.47
C ALA A 108 2.85 -12.29 0.26
N ILE A 109 3.38 -12.42 -0.96
CA ILE A 109 4.45 -13.39 -1.27
C ILE A 109 5.71 -13.07 -0.44
N GLU A 110 6.13 -11.80 -0.36
CA GLU A 110 7.28 -11.39 0.45
C GLU A 110 7.05 -11.66 1.95
N ILE A 111 5.87 -11.34 2.48
CA ILE A 111 5.52 -11.58 3.89
C ILE A 111 5.59 -13.09 4.22
N LYS A 112 5.08 -13.95 3.35
CA LYS A 112 5.12 -15.41 3.55
C LYS A 112 6.54 -15.97 3.51
N ALA A 113 7.38 -15.41 2.65
CA ALA A 113 8.77 -15.85 2.48
C ALA A 113 9.71 -15.33 3.58
N ASN A 114 9.31 -14.32 4.37
CA ASN A 114 10.19 -13.65 5.32
C ASN A 114 9.63 -13.63 6.75
N PRO A 115 10.17 -14.46 7.66
CA PRO A 115 9.73 -14.54 9.06
C PRO A 115 9.84 -13.21 9.85
N LYS A 116 10.67 -12.25 9.41
CA LYS A 116 10.81 -10.94 10.08
C LYS A 116 9.49 -10.15 10.11
N PHE A 117 8.56 -10.44 9.19
CA PHE A 117 7.24 -9.83 9.22
C PHE A 117 6.35 -10.37 10.34
N GLN A 118 6.59 -11.61 10.81
CA GLN A 118 5.77 -12.24 11.83
C GLN A 118 6.14 -11.82 13.26
N PRO A 119 5.21 -11.83 14.22
CA PRO A 119 3.77 -11.97 14.00
C PRO A 119 3.12 -10.69 13.45
N ILE A 120 1.92 -10.81 12.85
CA ILE A 120 1.10 -9.70 12.37
C ILE A 120 -0.34 -9.92 12.88
N ASP A 121 -0.85 -9.02 13.73
CA ASP A 121 -2.25 -9.03 14.16
C ASP A 121 -3.10 -8.12 13.28
N TYR A 122 -2.56 -6.94 12.90
CA TYR A 122 -3.31 -5.92 12.15
C TYR A 122 -2.51 -5.34 10.99
N LEU A 123 -3.18 -5.18 9.84
CA LEU A 123 -2.72 -4.36 8.72
C LEU A 123 -3.28 -2.95 8.87
N ILE A 124 -2.41 -1.95 8.80
CA ILE A 124 -2.75 -0.53 8.94
C ILE A 124 -2.51 0.19 7.62
N PRO A 125 -3.52 0.40 6.79
CA PRO A 125 -3.36 1.19 5.55
C PRO A 125 -3.12 2.65 5.89
N ILE A 126 -2.09 3.27 5.30
CA ILE A 126 -1.87 4.72 5.42
C ILE A 126 -3.07 5.46 4.82
N PRO A 127 -3.76 6.32 5.60
CA PRO A 127 -4.93 7.04 5.11
C PRO A 127 -4.54 8.23 4.23
N ILE A 128 -5.35 8.49 3.22
CA ILE A 128 -5.23 9.67 2.36
C ILE A 128 -6.18 10.79 2.79
N ARG A 129 -5.91 12.03 2.35
CA ARG A 129 -6.79 13.19 2.61
C ARG A 129 -8.15 13.00 1.94
N LYS A 130 -9.23 13.53 2.56
CA LYS A 130 -10.60 13.43 2.04
C LYS A 130 -10.76 13.96 0.58
N ASN A 131 -10.07 15.05 0.23
CA ASN A 131 -10.09 15.57 -1.14
C ASN A 131 -9.42 14.59 -2.15
N LYS A 132 -8.33 13.94 -1.75
CA LYS A 132 -7.70 12.89 -2.57
C LYS A 132 -8.60 11.66 -2.68
N LEU A 133 -9.26 11.27 -1.57
CA LEU A 133 -10.21 10.16 -1.56
C LEU A 133 -11.38 10.42 -2.53
N ARG A 134 -11.97 11.63 -2.51
CA ARG A 134 -13.03 12.00 -3.47
C ARG A 134 -12.55 11.95 -4.92
N LYS A 135 -11.32 12.42 -5.20
CA LYS A 135 -10.75 12.41 -6.56
C LYS A 135 -10.39 11.00 -7.04
N ARG A 136 -9.89 10.15 -6.14
CA ARG A 136 -9.38 8.80 -6.46
C ARG A 136 -10.45 7.71 -6.33
N GLY A 137 -11.54 7.98 -5.62
CA GLY A 137 -12.60 7.01 -5.33
C GLY A 137 -12.30 6.03 -4.19
N PHE A 138 -11.02 5.77 -3.89
CA PHE A 138 -10.59 4.83 -2.85
C PHE A 138 -9.21 5.20 -2.26
N ASN A 139 -8.85 4.55 -1.16
CA ASN A 139 -7.51 4.59 -0.57
C ASN A 139 -6.65 3.46 -1.17
N GLN A 140 -5.52 3.80 -1.79
CA GLN A 140 -4.61 2.88 -2.45
C GLN A 140 -4.04 1.83 -1.48
N SER A 141 -3.56 2.29 -0.32
CA SER A 141 -2.99 1.43 0.71
C SER A 141 -4.04 0.45 1.28
N LEU A 142 -5.34 0.83 1.28
CA LEU A 142 -6.44 -0.05 1.67
C LEU A 142 -6.61 -1.20 0.66
N ILE A 143 -6.64 -0.91 -0.65
CA ILE A 143 -6.72 -1.95 -1.69
C ILE A 143 -5.55 -2.93 -1.59
N ILE A 144 -4.35 -2.42 -1.30
CA ILE A 144 -3.15 -3.26 -1.09
C ILE A 144 -3.35 -4.16 0.14
N CYS A 145 -3.83 -3.63 1.29
CA CYS A 145 -4.11 -4.43 2.49
C CYS A 145 -5.16 -5.52 2.23
N GLU A 146 -6.27 -5.17 1.59
CA GLU A 146 -7.32 -6.13 1.22
C GLU A 146 -6.77 -7.27 0.36
N SER A 147 -5.89 -6.94 -0.59
CA SER A 147 -5.22 -7.94 -1.41
C SER A 147 -4.23 -8.80 -0.62
N ILE A 148 -3.50 -8.24 0.33
CA ILE A 148 -2.59 -9.00 1.21
C ILE A 148 -3.39 -10.06 1.97
N ILE A 149 -4.52 -9.71 2.56
CA ILE A 149 -5.42 -10.62 3.28
C ILE A 149 -5.97 -11.69 2.31
N ALA A 150 -6.50 -11.27 1.17
CA ALA A 150 -7.05 -12.18 0.15
C ALA A 150 -6.02 -13.20 -0.36
N ASN A 151 -4.73 -12.88 -0.29
CA ASN A 151 -3.63 -13.78 -0.61
C ASN A 151 -3.11 -14.57 0.61
N GLY A 152 -3.92 -14.73 1.66
CA GLY A 152 -3.71 -15.69 2.75
C GLY A 152 -2.72 -15.20 3.81
N ILE A 153 -2.67 -13.91 4.10
CA ILE A 153 -2.09 -13.38 5.32
C ILE A 153 -3.20 -13.27 6.37
N ASP A 154 -3.04 -14.02 7.45
CA ASP A 154 -4.00 -14.02 8.57
C ASP A 154 -3.74 -12.79 9.46
N ALA A 155 -4.44 -11.71 9.16
CA ALA A 155 -4.38 -10.45 9.90
C ALA A 155 -5.68 -9.67 9.75
N CYS A 156 -6.07 -8.93 10.78
CA CYS A 156 -7.23 -8.03 10.74
C CYS A 156 -6.88 -6.71 10.05
N LEU A 157 -7.87 -6.08 9.44
CA LEU A 157 -7.72 -4.75 8.86
C LEU A 157 -8.13 -3.70 9.88
N PHE A 158 -7.23 -2.75 10.21
CA PHE A 158 -7.54 -1.63 11.08
C PHE A 158 -7.59 -0.31 10.31
N THR A 159 -8.74 0.36 10.30
CA THR A 159 -8.98 1.61 9.57
C THR A 159 -9.23 2.82 10.48
N GLY A 160 -8.97 2.69 11.79
CA GLY A 160 -9.13 3.75 12.79
C GLY A 160 -8.08 4.86 12.70
N LEU A 161 -6.99 4.68 11.95
CA LEU A 161 -6.04 5.74 11.64
C LEU A 161 -6.62 6.65 10.54
N LYS A 162 -6.79 7.95 10.81
CA LYS A 162 -7.40 8.91 9.87
C LYS A 162 -6.52 10.13 9.71
N LYS A 163 -6.41 10.68 8.51
CA LYS A 163 -5.66 11.90 8.26
C LYS A 163 -6.35 13.11 8.89
N SER A 164 -5.61 13.88 9.72
CA SER A 164 -6.13 15.09 10.37
C SER A 164 -6.59 16.12 9.35
N LYS A 165 -7.63 16.89 9.71
CA LYS A 165 -8.12 18.01 8.89
C LYS A 165 -7.19 19.23 8.94
N ASN A 166 -6.39 19.37 10.01
CA ASN A 166 -5.50 20.52 10.19
C ASN A 166 -4.28 20.36 9.29
N THR A 167 -4.35 20.97 8.12
CA THR A 167 -3.19 21.27 7.29
C THR A 167 -2.51 22.48 7.92
N LEU A 168 -1.22 22.34 8.25
CA LEU A 168 -0.33 23.44 8.54
C LEU A 168 -0.32 24.47 7.39
N THR A 169 -1.24 25.41 7.41
CA THR A 169 -0.98 26.77 6.98
C THR A 169 -0.50 27.49 8.24
N GLN A 170 0.77 27.35 8.54
CA GLN A 170 1.42 28.15 9.57
C GLN A 170 2.35 29.14 8.93
N THR A 171 1.82 30.34 8.75
CA THR A 171 2.55 31.58 9.01
C THR A 171 3.18 31.53 10.41
N HIS A 172 4.41 31.99 10.46
CA HIS A 172 5.30 32.16 11.61
C HIS A 172 4.65 32.84 12.84
N LYS A 173 3.86 32.15 13.66
CA LYS A 173 3.55 32.63 15.02
C LYS A 173 3.29 31.42 15.93
N ASP A 174 4.05 31.39 17.03
CA ASP A 174 3.96 30.52 18.20
C ASP A 174 4.91 29.35 18.30
N ARG A 175 6.20 29.72 18.47
CA ARG A 175 7.28 28.80 18.87
C ARG A 175 7.28 28.45 20.38
N LEU A 176 6.34 28.97 21.19
CA LEU A 176 6.40 28.94 22.66
C LEU A 176 5.34 28.10 23.38
N GLN A 177 4.44 27.40 22.67
CA GLN A 177 3.49 26.46 23.33
C GLN A 177 3.63 25.05 22.76
N ARG A 178 4.77 24.40 23.03
CA ARG A 178 4.99 22.97 22.78
C ARG A 178 4.58 22.15 24.00
N SER A 179 3.34 22.18 24.38
CA SER A 179 2.76 21.20 25.31
C SER A 179 1.33 20.91 24.87
N SER A 180 1.09 19.64 24.55
CA SER A 180 -0.19 19.00 24.22
C SER A 180 -0.60 18.84 22.75
N HIS A 181 -0.54 17.62 22.27
CA HIS A 181 -1.42 16.86 21.34
C HIS A 181 -2.01 17.48 20.03
N SER A 182 -1.70 18.71 19.61
CA SER A 182 -2.49 19.37 18.55
C SER A 182 -1.89 19.40 17.14
N ASN A 183 -0.74 18.78 16.88
CA ASN A 183 -0.08 18.83 15.55
C ASN A 183 0.20 17.47 14.91
N THR A 184 -0.56 16.42 15.24
CA THR A 184 -0.38 15.13 14.59
C THR A 184 -1.02 15.09 13.21
N LEU A 185 -0.27 14.61 12.20
CA LEU A 185 -0.78 14.41 10.83
C LEU A 185 -1.93 13.41 10.78
N PHE A 186 -2.08 12.56 11.79
CA PHE A 186 -3.11 11.53 11.89
C PHE A 186 -3.81 11.57 13.23
N ASN A 187 -5.10 11.27 13.21
CA ASN A 187 -5.93 11.01 14.38
C ASN A 187 -6.18 9.52 14.48
N LEU A 188 -6.15 8.98 15.70
CA LEU A 188 -6.38 7.58 15.98
C LEU A 188 -7.74 7.44 16.71
N THR A 189 -8.62 6.58 16.19
CA THR A 189 -9.93 6.27 16.78
C THR A 189 -10.04 4.77 17.04
N ASP A 190 -10.82 4.39 18.06
CA ASP A 190 -11.15 2.99 18.37
C ASP A 190 -9.92 2.07 18.52
N PHE A 191 -8.87 2.58 19.12
CA PHE A 191 -7.55 1.95 19.14
C PHE A 191 -7.28 1.01 20.32
N LYS A 192 -8.24 0.80 21.23
CA LYS A 192 -8.05 -0.05 22.42
C LYS A 192 -7.64 -1.48 22.07
N GLU A 193 -8.14 -1.98 20.93
CA GLU A 193 -7.83 -3.31 20.41
C GLU A 193 -6.38 -3.48 19.94
N LEU A 194 -5.64 -2.38 19.68
CA LEU A 194 -4.26 -2.41 19.23
C LEU A 194 -3.22 -2.59 20.34
N LYS A 195 -3.65 -2.52 21.62
CA LYS A 195 -2.74 -2.66 22.76
C LYS A 195 -2.06 -4.04 22.74
N ASN A 196 -0.73 -4.04 22.84
CA ASN A 196 0.14 -5.24 22.81
C ASN A 196 0.04 -6.03 21.49
N LYS A 197 -0.58 -5.47 20.43
CA LYS A 197 -0.72 -6.11 19.11
C LYS A 197 0.43 -5.79 18.18
N HIS A 198 0.67 -6.68 17.23
CA HIS A 198 1.71 -6.55 16.21
C HIS A 198 1.13 -5.92 14.95
N LEU A 199 1.58 -4.70 14.64
CA LEU A 199 1.02 -3.87 13.57
C LEU A 199 1.95 -3.89 12.36
N LEU A 200 1.37 -4.08 11.17
CA LEU A 200 2.06 -3.88 9.89
C LEU A 200 1.45 -2.68 9.17
N ILE A 201 2.19 -1.58 9.10
CA ILE A 201 1.80 -0.40 8.32
C ILE A 201 2.06 -0.66 6.86
N VAL A 202 1.07 -0.36 6.01
CA VAL A 202 1.12 -0.59 4.56
C VAL A 202 0.92 0.73 3.82
N ASP A 203 1.81 1.02 2.85
CA ASP A 203 1.67 2.17 1.94
C ASP A 203 2.05 1.79 0.50
N ASP A 204 1.69 2.64 -0.47
CA ASP A 204 2.00 2.41 -1.88
C ASP A 204 3.46 2.73 -2.22
N VAL A 205 3.98 3.89 -1.81
CA VAL A 205 5.35 4.33 -2.14
C VAL A 205 6.00 5.03 -0.95
N ILE A 206 7.20 4.59 -0.59
CA ILE A 206 8.03 5.29 0.38
C ILE A 206 9.09 6.14 -0.33
N THR A 207 9.19 7.41 0.13
CA THR A 207 10.18 8.39 -0.36
C THR A 207 11.11 8.86 0.76
N THR A 208 10.61 9.61 1.72
CA THR A 208 11.33 10.12 2.89
C THR A 208 11.00 9.40 4.19
N GLY A 209 9.96 8.56 4.18
CA GLY A 209 9.41 7.92 5.36
C GLY A 209 8.57 8.82 6.28
N ALA A 210 8.53 10.14 6.04
CA ALA A 210 7.87 11.10 6.95
C ALA A 210 6.38 10.82 7.20
N THR A 211 5.65 10.30 6.21
CA THR A 211 4.23 9.93 6.37
C THR A 211 4.09 8.75 7.32
N ILE A 212 4.93 7.74 7.16
CA ILE A 212 4.94 6.53 7.98
C ILE A 212 5.42 6.85 9.39
N GLU A 213 6.47 7.69 9.54
CA GLU A 213 6.94 8.20 10.83
C GLU A 213 5.80 8.86 11.63
N ALA A 214 5.05 9.76 10.99
CA ALA A 214 3.90 10.40 11.62
C ALA A 214 2.78 9.39 11.99
N ALA A 215 2.59 8.34 11.19
CA ALA A 215 1.64 7.27 11.51
C ALA A 215 2.12 6.45 12.74
N CYS A 216 3.40 6.10 12.80
CA CYS A 216 4.01 5.41 13.95
C CYS A 216 3.83 6.21 15.24
N LEU A 217 4.10 7.54 15.21
CA LEU A 217 3.91 8.42 16.35
C LEU A 217 2.45 8.47 16.81
N SER A 218 1.49 8.44 15.89
CA SER A 218 0.07 8.41 16.26
C SER A 218 -0.35 7.04 16.82
N LEU A 219 0.19 5.95 16.28
CA LEU A 219 -0.10 4.59 16.74
C LEU A 219 0.55 4.25 18.09
N SER A 220 1.64 4.94 18.48
CA SER A 220 2.32 4.70 19.77
C SER A 220 1.41 4.92 20.98
N ILE A 221 0.37 5.76 20.85
CA ILE A 221 -0.65 6.01 21.88
C ILE A 221 -1.38 4.72 22.26
N ALA A 222 -1.55 3.81 21.31
CA ALA A 222 -2.19 2.51 21.52
C ALA A 222 -1.29 1.49 22.24
N GLN A 223 -0.01 1.79 22.47
CA GLN A 223 0.98 0.89 23.07
C GLN A 223 1.04 -0.48 22.35
N PRO A 224 1.29 -0.53 21.05
CA PRO A 224 1.38 -1.78 20.31
C PRO A 224 2.59 -2.61 20.78
N GLY A 225 2.52 -3.94 20.64
CA GLY A 225 3.62 -4.85 20.94
C GLY A 225 4.80 -4.70 19.96
N SER A 226 4.51 -4.43 18.69
CA SER A 226 5.50 -4.03 17.69
C SER A 226 4.87 -3.28 16.53
N VAL A 227 5.69 -2.48 15.84
CA VAL A 227 5.32 -1.81 14.58
C VAL A 227 6.31 -2.22 13.50
N LYS A 228 5.78 -2.71 12.39
CA LYS A 228 6.51 -3.05 11.17
C LYS A 228 5.96 -2.28 9.99
N VAL A 229 6.72 -2.19 8.92
CA VAL A 229 6.36 -1.38 7.74
C VAL A 229 6.62 -2.18 6.47
N VAL A 230 5.67 -2.13 5.54
CA VAL A 230 5.89 -2.59 4.17
C VAL A 230 5.29 -1.60 3.18
N THR A 231 6.01 -1.34 2.09
CA THR A 231 5.51 -0.51 1.00
C THR A 231 5.63 -1.25 -0.34
N ALA A 232 4.71 -0.96 -1.27
CA ALA A 232 4.79 -1.58 -2.58
C ALA A 232 6.04 -1.13 -3.35
N ALA A 233 6.47 0.13 -3.14
CA ALA A 233 7.63 0.63 -3.85
C ALA A 233 8.50 1.60 -3.02
N TYR A 234 9.80 1.60 -3.33
CA TYR A 234 10.84 2.47 -2.78
C TYR A 234 11.40 3.38 -3.88
N THR A 235 11.39 4.68 -3.66
CA THR A 235 11.96 5.66 -4.61
C THR A 235 13.46 5.78 -4.42
N LEU A 236 14.24 5.46 -5.45
CA LEU A 236 15.66 5.79 -5.51
C LEU A 236 15.82 7.30 -5.57
N ARG A 237 16.70 7.84 -4.75
CA ARG A 237 17.09 9.26 -4.74
C ARG A 237 18.35 9.48 -5.55
#